data_70f1e878a30cba5ca02dce0e86f647b4
#
_entry.id   70f1e878a30cba5ca02dce0e86f647b4
#
_cell.length_a   1.000
_cell.length_b   1.000
_cell.length_c   1.000
_cell.angle_alpha   90.00
_cell.angle_beta   90.00
_cell.angle_gamma   90.00
#
_symmetry.space_group_name_H-M   'P 1'
#
loop_
_entity.id
_entity.type
_entity.pdbx_description
1 polymer ?
#
loop_
_entity_poly.entity_id
_entity_poly.type
_entity_poly.pdbx_seq_one_letter_code
_entity_poly.pdbx_strand_id
1 'polypeptide(L)'
;MNTGFEANAPALAPRVWPVGALARAVGELLQSRFNPVAVRGEVSGFTRASSGHCYFALKDEAGQLRCAMFRRAAGLLDFVPREGDAVEVRGRLTVYEPRGDLQLVVEAMQRAGQGALFEQFLRLKARLQAEGLFDPARKRPLPALPRGIGLV
;
A
#
# COMPACT_ATOMS: atom_id res chain seq x y z
N MET A 1 22.13 -8.05 57.10
CA MET A 1 21.36 -6.80 57.11
C MET A 1 21.49 -6.20 55.73
N ASN A 2 20.50 -6.43 54.92
CA ASN A 2 20.46 -5.97 53.52
C ASN A 2 19.19 -5.15 53.36
N THR A 3 19.30 -3.84 53.48
CA THR A 3 18.20 -2.92 53.29
C THR A 3 18.13 -2.56 51.81
N GLY A 4 17.29 -3.28 51.08
CA GLY A 4 16.91 -2.94 49.71
C GLY A 4 16.18 -1.59 49.71
N PHE A 5 16.81 -0.58 49.13
CA PHE A 5 16.16 0.66 48.76
C PHE A 5 15.42 0.39 47.41
N GLU A 6 14.16 -0.02 47.47
CA GLU A 6 13.26 0.11 46.34
C GLU A 6 12.99 1.59 46.14
N ALA A 7 13.66 2.19 45.17
CA ALA A 7 13.33 3.51 44.69
C ALA A 7 11.97 3.44 43.97
N ASN A 8 10.90 3.71 44.72
CA ASN A 8 9.56 3.95 44.19
C ASN A 8 9.62 5.26 43.39
N ALA A 9 9.89 5.17 42.09
CA ALA A 9 9.80 6.31 41.22
C ALA A 9 8.34 6.82 41.26
N PRO A 10 8.10 8.11 41.54
CA PRO A 10 6.72 8.63 41.58
C PRO A 10 6.09 8.39 40.21
N ALA A 11 5.02 7.56 40.17
CA ALA A 11 4.20 7.41 39.01
C ALA A 11 3.65 8.80 38.68
N LEU A 12 4.18 9.42 37.61
CA LEU A 12 3.67 10.68 37.10
C LEU A 12 2.17 10.49 36.82
N ALA A 13 1.34 11.25 37.52
CA ALA A 13 -0.11 11.21 37.31
C ALA A 13 -0.41 11.39 35.82
N PRO A 14 -1.29 10.57 35.24
CA PRO A 14 -1.59 10.64 33.83
C PRO A 14 -2.13 12.03 33.47
N ARG A 15 -1.59 12.62 32.42
CA ARG A 15 -2.04 13.92 31.92
C ARG A 15 -3.48 13.81 31.44
N VAL A 16 -4.37 14.65 31.97
CA VAL A 16 -5.74 14.75 31.50
C VAL A 16 -5.77 15.55 30.20
N TRP A 17 -6.33 14.94 29.16
CA TRP A 17 -6.44 15.55 27.83
C TRP A 17 -7.89 15.85 27.50
N PRO A 18 -8.22 17.01 26.89
CA PRO A 18 -9.46 17.14 26.12
C PRO A 18 -9.48 16.12 24.97
N VAL A 19 -10.65 15.53 24.68
CA VAL A 19 -10.78 14.44 23.69
C VAL A 19 -10.21 14.83 22.33
N GLY A 20 -10.58 16.00 21.79
CA GLY A 20 -10.07 16.46 20.50
C GLY A 20 -8.58 16.75 20.49
N ALA A 21 -8.01 17.23 21.61
CA ALA A 21 -6.57 17.46 21.73
C ALA A 21 -5.79 16.14 21.71
N LEU A 22 -6.32 15.10 22.36
CA LEU A 22 -5.71 13.76 22.32
C LEU A 22 -5.78 13.16 20.91
N ALA A 23 -6.94 13.21 20.26
CA ALA A 23 -7.11 12.71 18.89
C ALA A 23 -6.16 13.39 17.91
N ARG A 24 -5.99 14.70 18.02
CA ARG A 24 -5.03 15.48 17.20
C ARG A 24 -3.59 15.08 17.48
N ALA A 25 -3.18 15.01 18.74
CA ALA A 25 -1.82 14.60 19.10
C ALA A 25 -1.46 13.19 18.61
N VAL A 26 -2.42 12.24 18.67
CA VAL A 26 -2.26 10.90 18.08
C VAL A 26 -2.13 10.99 16.57
N GLY A 27 -2.97 11.80 15.89
CA GLY A 27 -2.89 12.02 14.46
C GLY A 27 -1.55 12.59 14.00
N GLU A 28 -1.02 13.58 14.70
CA GLU A 28 0.31 14.17 14.45
C GLU A 28 1.43 13.15 14.62
N LEU A 29 1.38 12.32 15.66
CA LEU A 29 2.33 11.25 15.87
C LEU A 29 2.31 10.21 14.76
N LEU A 30 1.13 9.79 14.32
CA LEU A 30 0.97 8.86 13.20
C LEU A 30 1.53 9.46 11.91
N GLN A 31 1.23 10.73 11.64
CA GLN A 31 1.73 11.42 10.45
C GLN A 31 3.26 11.50 10.43
N SER A 32 3.88 11.77 11.57
CA SER A 32 5.34 11.91 11.66
C SER A 32 6.09 10.58 11.59
N ARG A 33 5.47 9.48 12.03
CA ARG A 33 6.14 8.18 12.17
C ARG A 33 5.90 7.22 11.01
N PHE A 34 4.71 7.27 10.40
CA PHE A 34 4.29 6.27 9.42
C PHE A 34 4.15 6.81 8.01
N ASN A 35 4.00 8.12 7.82
CA ASN A 35 3.75 8.66 6.50
C ASN A 35 5.03 9.02 5.73
N PRO A 36 5.07 8.71 4.42
CA PRO A 36 4.07 7.98 3.64
C PRO A 36 4.09 6.47 3.94
N VAL A 37 2.94 5.80 3.79
CA VAL A 37 2.80 4.38 4.07
C VAL A 37 2.29 3.62 2.85
N ALA A 38 2.74 2.38 2.68
CA ALA A 38 2.19 1.42 1.74
C ALA A 38 1.56 0.26 2.52
N VAL A 39 0.34 -0.12 2.16
CA VAL A 39 -0.43 -1.17 2.82
C VAL A 39 -0.96 -2.13 1.78
N ARG A 40 -0.82 -3.43 2.02
CA ARG A 40 -1.40 -4.49 1.21
C ARG A 40 -2.59 -5.10 1.94
N GLY A 41 -3.65 -5.39 1.21
CA GLY A 41 -4.83 -6.04 1.77
C GLY A 41 -5.85 -6.34 0.69
N GLU A 42 -6.96 -6.90 1.10
CA GLU A 42 -8.13 -7.19 0.28
C GLU A 42 -9.15 -6.06 0.42
N VAL A 43 -9.71 -5.60 -0.71
CA VAL A 43 -10.74 -4.57 -0.74
C VAL A 43 -12.06 -5.12 -0.19
N SER A 44 -12.67 -4.39 0.72
CA SER A 44 -13.98 -4.71 1.26
C SER A 44 -14.86 -3.46 1.37
N GLY A 45 -16.15 -3.62 1.09
CA GLY A 45 -17.14 -2.55 1.22
C GLY A 45 -16.89 -1.37 0.29
N PHE A 46 -16.42 -1.60 -0.94
CA PHE A 46 -16.11 -0.53 -1.88
C PHE A 46 -17.35 0.24 -2.30
N THR A 47 -17.34 1.54 -2.07
CA THR A 47 -18.42 2.46 -2.43
C THR A 47 -17.85 3.71 -3.09
N ARG A 48 -18.45 4.12 -4.21
CA ARG A 48 -18.14 5.38 -4.87
C ARG A 48 -19.30 6.36 -4.66
N ALA A 49 -19.01 7.45 -3.97
CA ALA A 49 -19.97 8.53 -3.75
C ALA A 49 -20.23 9.32 -5.05
N SER A 50 -21.37 10.02 -5.11
CA SER A 50 -21.72 10.92 -6.24
C SER A 50 -20.68 12.02 -6.46
N SER A 51 -19.98 12.43 -5.40
CA SER A 51 -18.84 13.38 -5.44
C SER A 51 -17.59 12.80 -6.15
N GLY A 52 -17.58 11.50 -6.46
CA GLY A 52 -16.45 10.79 -7.06
C GLY A 52 -15.39 10.31 -6.06
N HIS A 53 -15.58 10.55 -4.76
CA HIS A 53 -14.76 9.97 -3.71
C HIS A 53 -15.09 8.48 -3.53
N CYS A 54 -14.08 7.68 -3.23
CA CYS A 54 -14.25 6.26 -2.95
C CYS A 54 -13.97 5.97 -1.48
N TYR A 55 -14.79 5.14 -0.88
CA TYR A 55 -14.67 4.67 0.50
C TYR A 55 -14.69 3.15 0.49
N PHE A 56 -13.78 2.56 1.21
CA PHE A 56 -13.64 1.10 1.33
C PHE A 56 -12.85 0.75 2.58
N ALA A 57 -12.71 -0.51 2.85
CA ALA A 57 -11.77 -1.01 3.84
C ALA A 57 -10.72 -1.89 3.15
N LEU A 58 -9.52 -1.89 3.68
CA LEU A 58 -8.54 -2.93 3.44
C LEU A 58 -8.58 -3.88 4.62
N LYS A 59 -8.66 -5.17 4.35
CA LYS A 59 -8.65 -6.21 5.36
C LYS A 59 -7.58 -7.26 5.05
N ASP A 60 -7.13 -7.92 6.09
CA ASP A 60 -6.37 -9.16 6.05
C ASP A 60 -6.88 -10.11 7.15
N GLU A 61 -6.16 -11.19 7.44
CA GLU A 61 -6.55 -12.14 8.48
C GLU A 61 -6.53 -11.54 9.89
N ALA A 62 -5.75 -10.47 10.13
CA ALA A 62 -5.50 -9.92 11.45
C ALA A 62 -6.27 -8.62 11.70
N GLY A 63 -6.69 -7.89 10.67
CA GLY A 63 -7.28 -6.59 10.88
C GLY A 63 -7.96 -5.95 9.67
N GLN A 64 -8.52 -4.77 9.93
CA GLN A 64 -9.21 -3.97 8.95
C GLN A 64 -8.85 -2.50 9.12
N LEU A 65 -8.59 -1.80 8.02
CA LEU A 65 -8.28 -0.38 7.99
C LEU A 65 -9.24 0.36 7.05
N ARG A 66 -9.89 1.39 7.55
CA ARG A 66 -10.76 2.25 6.73
C ARG A 66 -9.94 3.10 5.79
N CYS A 67 -10.38 3.18 4.53
CA CYS A 67 -9.72 3.90 3.46
C CYS A 67 -10.65 4.92 2.83
N ALA A 68 -10.11 6.09 2.52
CA ALA A 68 -10.76 7.12 1.72
C ALA A 68 -9.84 7.49 0.56
N MET A 69 -10.35 7.41 -0.66
CA MET A 69 -9.63 7.85 -1.86
C MET A 69 -10.39 9.00 -2.49
N PHE A 70 -9.76 10.15 -2.58
CA PHE A 70 -10.39 11.34 -3.15
C PHE A 70 -10.50 11.24 -4.68
N ARG A 71 -11.47 11.97 -5.26
CA ARG A 71 -11.81 11.96 -6.68
C ARG A 71 -10.60 12.02 -7.61
N ARG A 72 -9.62 12.87 -7.29
CA ARG A 72 -8.40 13.00 -8.11
C ARG A 72 -7.62 11.70 -8.19
N ALA A 73 -7.36 11.07 -7.05
CA ALA A 73 -6.65 9.78 -6.99
C ALA A 73 -7.49 8.66 -7.62
N ALA A 74 -8.79 8.63 -7.33
CA ALA A 74 -9.72 7.64 -7.89
C ALA A 74 -9.85 7.74 -9.42
N GLY A 75 -9.66 8.93 -10.00
CA GLY A 75 -9.68 9.15 -11.45
C GLY A 75 -8.41 8.71 -12.17
N LEU A 76 -7.33 8.43 -11.43
CA LEU A 76 -6.05 7.94 -11.98
C LEU A 76 -5.94 6.42 -11.98
N LEU A 77 -6.93 5.71 -11.42
CA LEU A 77 -6.95 4.26 -11.43
C LEU A 77 -7.18 3.74 -12.86
N ASP A 78 -6.41 2.76 -13.26
CA ASP A 78 -6.54 2.03 -14.53
C ASP A 78 -7.52 0.83 -14.42
N PHE A 79 -8.08 0.58 -13.24
CA PHE A 79 -9.06 -0.45 -12.97
C PHE A 79 -10.13 0.02 -11.99
N VAL A 80 -11.26 -0.67 -11.97
CA VAL A 80 -12.32 -0.46 -10.97
C VAL A 80 -12.12 -1.49 -9.86
N PRO A 81 -11.80 -1.07 -8.62
CA PRO A 81 -11.67 -1.99 -7.50
C PRO A 81 -12.99 -2.69 -7.20
N ARG A 82 -12.92 -3.97 -6.89
CA ARG A 82 -14.07 -4.82 -6.54
C ARG A 82 -13.87 -5.46 -5.18
N GLU A 83 -14.96 -5.90 -4.59
CA GLU A 83 -14.93 -6.72 -3.38
C GLU A 83 -14.01 -7.93 -3.58
N GLY A 84 -13.11 -8.17 -2.65
CA GLY A 84 -12.15 -9.28 -2.71
C GLY A 84 -10.89 -9.03 -3.52
N ASP A 85 -10.76 -7.89 -4.21
CA ASP A 85 -9.54 -7.58 -4.96
C ASP A 85 -8.35 -7.40 -3.99
N ALA A 86 -7.29 -8.19 -4.22
CA ALA A 86 -6.02 -7.99 -3.52
C ALA A 86 -5.28 -6.79 -4.13
N VAL A 87 -5.04 -5.78 -3.30
CA VAL A 87 -4.42 -4.52 -3.73
C VAL A 87 -3.26 -4.10 -2.83
N GLU A 88 -2.41 -3.26 -3.37
CA GLU A 88 -1.43 -2.48 -2.63
C GLU A 88 -1.78 -1.00 -2.80
N VAL A 89 -1.95 -0.29 -1.69
CA VAL A 89 -2.26 1.13 -1.68
C VAL A 89 -1.12 1.92 -1.05
N ARG A 90 -0.93 3.13 -1.54
CA ARG A 90 -0.02 4.12 -0.95
C ARG A 90 -0.83 5.32 -0.51
N GLY A 91 -0.47 5.88 0.63
CA GLY A 91 -1.19 7.02 1.16
C GLY A 91 -0.65 7.48 2.50
N ARG A 92 -1.54 8.14 3.23
CA ARG A 92 -1.22 8.72 4.55
C ARG A 92 -2.20 8.26 5.60
N LEU A 93 -1.67 7.76 6.70
CA LEU A 93 -2.45 7.51 7.90
C LEU A 93 -2.85 8.83 8.54
N THR A 94 -4.11 8.92 8.94
CA THR A 94 -4.66 10.06 9.67
C THR A 94 -5.70 9.58 10.67
N VAL A 95 -6.05 10.46 11.61
CA VAL A 95 -7.20 10.26 12.49
C VAL A 95 -8.32 11.16 12.00
N TYR A 96 -9.48 10.58 11.74
CA TYR A 96 -10.68 11.35 11.45
C TYR A 96 -11.22 11.92 12.76
N GLU A 97 -10.83 13.17 13.08
CA GLU A 97 -11.06 13.81 14.38
C GLU A 97 -12.51 13.73 14.89
N PRO A 98 -13.56 13.91 14.05
CA PRO A 98 -14.94 13.89 14.55
C PRO A 98 -15.36 12.56 15.20
N ARG A 99 -14.71 11.44 14.84
CA ARG A 99 -14.99 10.10 15.36
C ARG A 99 -13.82 9.46 16.10
N GLY A 100 -12.61 10.04 15.96
CA GLY A 100 -11.38 9.41 16.46
C GLY A 100 -10.95 8.15 15.70
N ASP A 101 -11.52 7.94 14.51
CA ASP A 101 -11.25 6.73 13.70
C ASP A 101 -9.91 6.83 12.98
N LEU A 102 -9.12 5.76 13.02
CA LEU A 102 -7.94 5.62 12.17
C LEU A 102 -8.38 5.43 10.71
N GLN A 103 -7.82 6.22 9.82
CA GLN A 103 -8.16 6.21 8.40
C GLN A 103 -6.88 6.32 7.54
N LEU A 104 -6.87 5.61 6.43
CA LEU A 104 -5.87 5.74 5.38
C LEU A 104 -6.43 6.60 4.25
N VAL A 105 -5.83 7.77 4.01
CA VAL A 105 -6.10 8.58 2.83
C VAL A 105 -5.25 8.04 1.69
N VAL A 106 -5.90 7.38 0.74
CA VAL A 106 -5.24 6.68 -0.37
C VAL A 106 -4.93 7.65 -1.49
N GLU A 107 -3.66 7.71 -1.87
CA GLU A 107 -3.14 8.56 -2.96
C GLU A 107 -2.92 7.75 -4.25
N ALA A 108 -2.59 6.45 -4.13
CA ALA A 108 -2.43 5.53 -5.24
C ALA A 108 -2.84 4.11 -4.85
N MET A 109 -3.32 3.34 -5.82
CA MET A 109 -3.69 1.93 -5.65
C MET A 109 -3.26 1.15 -6.89
N GLN A 110 -2.76 -0.05 -6.68
CA GLN A 110 -2.43 -1.00 -7.73
C GLN A 110 -2.86 -2.42 -7.33
N ARG A 111 -3.06 -3.32 -8.29
CA ARG A 111 -3.33 -4.71 -7.99
C ARG A 111 -2.12 -5.36 -7.32
N ALA A 112 -2.34 -6.14 -6.27
CA ALA A 112 -1.26 -6.84 -5.59
C ALA A 112 -0.59 -7.85 -6.54
N GLY A 113 0.76 -7.89 -6.49
CA GLY A 113 1.55 -8.81 -7.31
C GLY A 113 2.03 -8.25 -8.66
N GLN A 114 1.44 -7.19 -9.20
CA GLN A 114 1.91 -6.61 -10.46
C GLN A 114 3.32 -6.02 -10.33
N GLY A 115 3.61 -5.34 -9.22
CA GLY A 115 4.95 -4.81 -8.96
C GLY A 115 6.00 -5.91 -8.80
N ALA A 116 5.68 -6.99 -8.11
CA ALA A 116 6.61 -8.11 -7.93
C ALA A 116 6.91 -8.86 -9.25
N LEU A 117 5.90 -9.06 -10.09
CA LEU A 117 6.08 -9.65 -11.43
C LEU A 117 6.93 -8.76 -12.33
N PHE A 118 6.72 -7.45 -12.29
CA PHE A 118 7.52 -6.51 -13.07
C PHE A 118 8.98 -6.48 -12.58
N GLU A 119 9.22 -6.49 -11.27
CA GLU A 119 10.58 -6.60 -10.73
C GLU A 119 11.25 -7.93 -11.11
N GLN A 120 10.53 -9.05 -11.03
CA GLN A 120 11.03 -10.35 -11.50
C GLN A 120 11.36 -10.32 -12.98
N PHE A 121 10.50 -9.73 -13.80
CA PHE A 121 10.77 -9.54 -15.23
C PHE A 121 12.03 -8.72 -15.46
N LEU A 122 12.20 -7.58 -14.76
CA LEU A 122 13.40 -6.75 -14.90
C LEU A 122 14.67 -7.49 -14.46
N ARG A 123 14.62 -8.23 -13.35
CA ARG A 123 15.75 -9.05 -12.88
C ARG A 123 16.11 -10.14 -13.88
N LEU A 124 15.09 -10.84 -14.40
CA LEU A 124 15.30 -11.87 -15.43
C LEU A 124 15.87 -11.29 -16.69
N LYS A 125 15.31 -10.17 -17.19
CA LYS A 125 15.82 -9.45 -18.35
C LYS A 125 17.27 -9.04 -18.19
N ALA A 126 17.63 -8.45 -17.05
CA ALA A 126 19.01 -8.03 -16.76
C ALA A 126 19.97 -9.24 -16.73
N ARG A 127 19.54 -10.36 -16.12
CA ARG A 127 20.31 -11.60 -16.11
C ARG A 127 20.54 -12.15 -17.52
N LEU A 128 19.49 -12.27 -18.34
CA LEU A 128 19.58 -12.78 -19.69
C LEU A 128 20.43 -11.84 -20.59
N GLN A 129 20.39 -10.54 -20.33
CA GLN A 129 21.23 -9.56 -21.00
C GLN A 129 22.71 -9.72 -20.61
N ALA A 130 23.01 -9.93 -19.33
CA ALA A 130 24.36 -10.22 -18.84
C ALA A 130 24.93 -11.52 -19.38
N GLU A 131 24.07 -12.54 -19.59
CA GLU A 131 24.43 -13.82 -20.23
C GLU A 131 24.59 -13.67 -21.77
N GLY A 132 24.40 -12.47 -22.33
CA GLY A 132 24.54 -12.18 -23.76
C GLY A 132 23.48 -12.83 -24.64
N LEU A 133 22.34 -13.27 -24.07
CA LEU A 133 21.28 -13.96 -24.83
C LEU A 133 20.53 -13.02 -25.79
N PHE A 134 20.62 -11.71 -25.59
CA PHE A 134 20.03 -10.71 -26.48
C PHE A 134 21.03 -10.17 -27.52
N ASP A 135 22.25 -10.71 -27.57
CA ASP A 135 23.25 -10.28 -28.52
C ASP A 135 22.76 -10.50 -29.96
N PRO A 136 22.78 -9.47 -30.81
CA PRO A 136 22.43 -9.58 -32.23
C PRO A 136 23.19 -10.67 -32.98
N ALA A 137 24.44 -10.98 -32.58
CA ALA A 137 25.25 -12.03 -33.15
C ALA A 137 24.68 -13.43 -32.93
N ARG A 138 23.85 -13.63 -31.93
CA ARG A 138 23.13 -14.90 -31.64
C ARG A 138 21.85 -15.09 -32.45
N LYS A 139 21.34 -14.03 -33.06
CA LYS A 139 20.12 -14.11 -33.89
C LYS A 139 20.45 -14.80 -35.21
N ARG A 140 19.77 -15.91 -35.45
CA ARG A 140 19.84 -16.58 -36.74
C ARG A 140 19.07 -15.76 -37.78
N PRO A 141 19.62 -15.54 -39.00
CA PRO A 141 18.86 -14.90 -40.07
C PRO A 141 17.63 -15.76 -40.41
N LEU A 142 16.54 -15.09 -40.75
CA LEU A 142 15.35 -15.80 -41.23
C LEU A 142 15.65 -16.44 -42.58
N PRO A 143 15.16 -17.67 -42.84
CA PRO A 143 15.32 -18.29 -44.13
C PRO A 143 14.59 -17.48 -45.21
N ALA A 144 15.27 -17.28 -46.36
CA ALA A 144 14.70 -16.51 -47.48
C ALA A 144 13.38 -17.09 -48.01
N LEU A 145 13.19 -18.43 -47.89
CA LEU A 145 11.98 -19.15 -48.28
C LEU A 145 11.60 -20.10 -47.14
N PRO A 146 10.69 -19.70 -46.22
CA PRO A 146 10.24 -20.59 -45.18
C PRO A 146 9.32 -21.68 -45.73
N ARG A 147 9.57 -22.94 -45.35
CA ARG A 147 8.71 -24.07 -45.77
C ARG A 147 7.40 -24.19 -44.98
N GLY A 148 7.24 -23.41 -43.91
CA GLY A 148 6.04 -23.35 -43.08
C GLY A 148 6.12 -22.17 -42.13
N ILE A 149 4.96 -21.56 -41.82
CA ILE A 149 4.81 -20.45 -40.86
C ILE A 149 3.79 -20.93 -39.83
N GLY A 150 4.21 -20.99 -38.55
CA GLY A 150 3.31 -21.24 -37.42
C GLY A 150 2.90 -19.91 -36.79
N LEU A 151 1.62 -19.73 -36.53
CA LEU A 151 1.08 -18.65 -35.70
C LEU A 151 0.76 -19.24 -34.33
N VAL A 152 1.23 -18.58 -33.26
CA VAL A 152 0.98 -18.95 -31.86
C VAL A 152 0.06 -17.90 -31.24
#